data_bca9532a0c2d9c85e5993b5778b57f4c
#
_entry.id   bca9532a0c2d9c85e5993b5778b57f4c
#
_cell.length_a   1.000
_cell.length_b   1.000
_cell.length_c   1.000
_cell.angle_alpha   90.00
_cell.angle_beta   90.00
_cell.angle_gamma   90.00
#
_symmetry.space_group_name_H-M   'P 1'
#
loop_
_entity.id
_entity.type
_entity.pdbx_description
1 polymer ?
#
loop_
_entity_poly.entity_id
_entity_poly.type
_entity_poly.pdbx_seq_one_letter_code
_entity_poly.pdbx_strand_id
1 'polypeptide(L)'
;YAPAADAAKVVDGLGTRWETLKIAVKPYPSCRYSHAAIDGIRDLGHAQAISPEEVKEVMVGLPEPGWKIIGDPEPAKQSPASVVDGQFSMAFCAAVALRTGGLAWDDYARHLGDRDTLALCKRIRTRIDPKAQADFPAEMSASVCITTARGEFETYVRVPKGEPANFLTASELRAKFDGLVGPYLPRERADALARGLLALDKARDIGAVLRLASPEVRSAEPRLAAGFRLARGRQANSTR
;
A
#
# COMPACT_ATOMS: atom_id res chain seq x y z
N TYR A 1 17.75 1.85 20.82
CA TYR A 1 17.31 1.18 19.59
C TYR A 1 18.46 0.51 18.81
N ALA A 2 19.70 0.97 18.92
CA ALA A 2 20.87 0.35 18.32
C ALA A 2 21.86 -0.05 19.41
N PRO A 3 22.18 -1.35 19.56
CA PRO A 3 23.08 -1.81 20.61
C PRO A 3 24.52 -1.31 20.43
N ALA A 4 24.89 -0.84 19.24
CA ALA A 4 26.17 -0.23 18.94
C ALA A 4 25.95 1.05 18.13
N ALA A 5 25.66 2.16 18.78
CA ALA A 5 25.53 3.45 18.14
C ALA A 5 26.92 4.11 17.96
N ASP A 6 27.22 4.52 16.75
CA ASP A 6 28.40 5.31 16.41
C ASP A 6 27.99 6.77 16.22
N ALA A 7 28.32 7.62 17.19
CA ALA A 7 27.96 9.03 17.17
C ALA A 7 28.58 9.80 15.98
N ALA A 8 29.73 9.36 15.46
CA ALA A 8 30.35 9.99 14.30
C ALA A 8 29.51 9.83 13.01
N LYS A 9 28.78 8.72 12.89
CA LYS A 9 27.89 8.48 11.75
C LYS A 9 26.67 9.38 11.70
N VAL A 10 26.29 10.01 12.83
CA VAL A 10 25.14 10.93 12.89
C VAL A 10 25.38 12.18 12.06
N VAL A 11 26.61 12.66 12.01
CA VAL A 11 27.00 13.89 11.30
C VAL A 11 27.75 13.61 9.99
N ASP A 12 28.01 12.34 9.68
CA ASP A 12 28.73 11.95 8.46
C ASP A 12 27.94 12.37 7.21
N GLY A 13 28.62 13.10 6.33
CA GLY A 13 28.02 13.61 5.08
C GLY A 13 27.01 14.74 5.27
N LEU A 14 26.89 15.33 6.48
CA LEU A 14 25.99 16.46 6.73
C LEU A 14 26.32 17.64 5.79
N GLY A 15 25.29 18.18 5.11
CA GLY A 15 25.43 19.26 4.14
C GLY A 15 25.91 18.83 2.74
N THR A 16 26.31 17.56 2.55
CA THR A 16 26.80 17.02 1.25
C THR A 16 26.02 15.81 0.77
N ARG A 17 25.48 15.00 1.69
CA ARG A 17 24.69 13.79 1.37
C ARG A 17 23.24 13.98 1.80
N TRP A 18 22.33 13.92 0.83
CA TRP A 18 20.91 14.11 1.03
C TRP A 18 20.16 12.78 0.89
N GLU A 19 19.90 12.12 2.02
CA GLU A 19 19.21 10.82 2.03
C GLU A 19 17.77 10.90 1.52
N THR A 20 17.16 12.10 1.50
CA THR A 20 15.84 12.35 0.90
C THR A 20 15.77 11.90 -0.56
N LEU A 21 16.89 11.95 -1.30
CA LEU A 21 16.95 11.50 -2.69
C LEU A 21 16.88 9.96 -2.83
N LYS A 22 17.00 9.23 -1.73
CA LYS A 22 16.92 7.76 -1.67
C LYS A 22 15.61 7.26 -1.06
N ILE A 23 14.67 8.15 -0.79
CA ILE A 23 13.38 7.78 -0.20
C ILE A 23 12.49 7.13 -1.25
N ALA A 24 11.92 5.98 -0.92
CA ALA A 24 10.86 5.36 -1.68
C ALA A 24 9.50 6.02 -1.40
N VAL A 25 8.65 6.11 -2.41
CA VAL A 25 7.26 6.56 -2.29
C VAL A 25 6.34 5.36 -2.49
N LYS A 26 5.54 5.03 -1.49
CA LYS A 26 4.57 3.92 -1.59
C LYS A 26 3.49 4.23 -2.63
N PRO A 27 3.35 3.46 -3.73
CA PRO A 27 2.23 3.61 -4.65
C PRO A 27 0.93 3.08 -4.04
N TYR A 28 1.02 2.07 -3.16
CA TYR A 28 -0.11 1.40 -2.52
C TYR A 28 -0.17 1.67 -1.02
N PRO A 29 -1.35 1.87 -0.43
CA PRO A 29 -1.54 2.13 1.01
C PRO A 29 -1.48 0.85 1.85
N SER A 30 -0.42 0.04 1.69
CA SER A 30 -0.22 -1.24 2.35
C SER A 30 1.20 -1.41 2.89
N CYS A 31 1.49 -2.53 3.52
CA CYS A 31 2.84 -2.90 3.92
C CYS A 31 3.75 -2.98 2.68
N ARG A 32 4.97 -2.44 2.77
CA ARG A 32 5.89 -2.39 1.63
C ARG A 32 6.23 -3.77 1.06
N TYR A 33 6.25 -4.80 1.87
CA TYR A 33 6.46 -6.18 1.42
C TYR A 33 5.40 -6.69 0.43
N SER A 34 4.22 -6.07 0.36
CA SER A 34 3.18 -6.45 -0.61
C SER A 34 3.36 -5.81 -1.99
N HIS A 35 4.19 -4.76 -2.13
CA HIS A 35 4.20 -3.92 -3.32
C HIS A 35 4.68 -4.66 -4.57
N ALA A 36 5.79 -5.41 -4.48
CA ALA A 36 6.29 -6.21 -5.60
C ALA A 36 5.26 -7.24 -6.09
N ALA A 37 4.55 -7.88 -5.15
CA ALA A 37 3.49 -8.81 -5.49
C ALA A 37 2.28 -8.13 -6.14
N ILE A 38 1.87 -6.94 -5.66
CA ILE A 38 0.79 -6.15 -6.27
C ILE A 38 1.17 -5.77 -7.70
N ASP A 39 2.41 -5.29 -7.93
CA ASP A 39 2.92 -4.98 -9.28
C ASP A 39 2.86 -6.21 -10.18
N GLY A 40 3.37 -7.36 -9.73
CA GLY A 40 3.37 -8.60 -10.49
C GLY A 40 1.96 -9.10 -10.84
N ILE A 41 1.03 -9.04 -9.88
CA ILE A 41 -0.37 -9.42 -10.10
C ILE A 41 -1.04 -8.50 -11.13
N ARG A 42 -0.85 -7.18 -11.00
CA ARG A 42 -1.39 -6.20 -11.94
C ARG A 42 -0.85 -6.43 -13.36
N ASP A 43 0.46 -6.60 -13.49
CA ASP A 43 1.12 -6.73 -14.77
C ASP A 43 0.73 -8.06 -15.45
N LEU A 44 0.66 -9.18 -14.71
CA LEU A 44 0.14 -10.46 -15.24
C LEU A 44 -1.34 -10.36 -15.60
N GLY A 45 -2.15 -9.80 -14.72
CA GLY A 45 -3.59 -9.62 -14.96
C GLY A 45 -3.86 -8.86 -16.24
N HIS A 46 -3.13 -7.78 -16.47
CA HIS A 46 -3.24 -6.97 -17.68
C HIS A 46 -2.68 -7.70 -18.92
N ALA A 47 -1.45 -8.21 -18.84
CA ALA A 47 -0.76 -8.83 -19.97
C ALA A 47 -1.46 -10.11 -20.48
N GLN A 48 -2.06 -10.87 -19.59
CA GLN A 48 -2.72 -12.15 -19.87
C GLN A 48 -4.25 -12.05 -19.88
N ALA A 49 -4.81 -10.85 -19.69
CA ALA A 49 -6.24 -10.60 -19.58
C ALA A 49 -6.90 -11.59 -18.58
N ILE A 50 -6.32 -11.71 -17.37
CA ILE A 50 -6.81 -12.63 -16.34
C ILE A 50 -7.98 -11.97 -15.61
N SER A 51 -9.16 -12.61 -15.65
CA SER A 51 -10.28 -12.18 -14.81
C SER A 51 -10.22 -12.82 -13.41
N PRO A 52 -10.70 -12.12 -12.35
CA PRO A 52 -10.69 -12.67 -10.99
C PRO A 52 -11.43 -13.99 -10.85
N GLU A 53 -12.48 -14.23 -11.67
CA GLU A 53 -13.32 -15.41 -11.64
C GLU A 53 -12.58 -16.66 -12.12
N GLU A 54 -11.68 -16.52 -13.10
CA GLU A 54 -10.90 -17.65 -13.64
C GLU A 54 -9.71 -18.09 -12.76
N VAL A 55 -9.35 -17.26 -11.76
CA VAL A 55 -8.24 -17.55 -10.85
C VAL A 55 -8.59 -18.76 -9.96
N LYS A 56 -7.82 -19.82 -10.07
CA LYS A 56 -7.91 -20.99 -9.19
C LYS A 56 -7.07 -20.81 -7.93
N GLU A 57 -5.85 -20.36 -8.10
CA GLU A 57 -4.90 -20.10 -7.02
C GLU A 57 -3.93 -18.98 -7.41
N VAL A 58 -3.46 -18.25 -6.42
CA VAL A 58 -2.31 -17.36 -6.54
C VAL A 58 -1.29 -17.73 -5.48
N MET A 59 -0.07 -18.02 -5.90
CA MET A 59 1.06 -18.24 -5.01
C MET A 59 1.97 -17.00 -5.02
N VAL A 60 2.17 -16.40 -3.85
CA VAL A 60 3.07 -15.26 -3.67
C VAL A 60 4.29 -15.68 -2.85
N GLY A 61 5.47 -15.54 -3.44
CA GLY A 61 6.74 -15.77 -2.76
C GLY A 61 7.33 -14.46 -2.24
N LEU A 62 7.71 -14.46 -0.96
CA LEU A 62 8.19 -13.29 -0.21
C LEU A 62 9.52 -13.61 0.51
N PRO A 63 10.34 -12.62 0.87
CA PRO A 63 11.40 -12.82 1.84
C PRO A 63 10.79 -13.16 3.22
N GLU A 64 11.52 -13.91 4.03
CA GLU A 64 11.02 -14.40 5.32
C GLU A 64 10.44 -13.30 6.23
N PRO A 65 11.09 -12.12 6.41
CA PRO A 65 10.50 -11.06 7.22
C PRO A 65 9.16 -10.54 6.66
N GLY A 66 9.02 -10.47 5.33
CA GLY A 66 7.78 -10.11 4.67
C GLY A 66 6.70 -11.16 4.89
N TRP A 67 7.04 -12.43 4.69
CA TRP A 67 6.13 -13.55 4.89
C TRP A 67 5.58 -13.57 6.32
N LYS A 68 6.43 -13.43 7.34
CA LYS A 68 6.00 -13.37 8.75
C LYS A 68 5.03 -12.23 9.07
N ILE A 69 5.14 -11.10 8.37
CA ILE A 69 4.32 -9.92 8.67
C ILE A 69 2.99 -9.93 7.91
N ILE A 70 3.02 -10.28 6.60
CA ILE A 70 1.84 -10.14 5.75
C ILE A 70 1.26 -11.47 5.24
N GLY A 71 1.98 -12.59 5.39
CA GLY A 71 1.59 -13.92 4.94
C GLY A 71 1.11 -14.85 6.05
N ASP A 72 1.68 -14.72 7.24
CA ASP A 72 1.46 -15.61 8.37
C ASP A 72 0.76 -14.90 9.54
N PRO A 73 -0.15 -15.55 10.27
CA PRO A 73 -0.80 -16.84 9.96
C PRO A 73 -1.83 -16.71 8.82
N GLU A 74 -1.78 -17.60 7.85
CA GLU A 74 -2.59 -17.55 6.63
C GLU A 74 -4.10 -17.37 6.87
N PRO A 75 -4.77 -18.10 7.80
CA PRO A 75 -6.21 -17.94 7.98
C PRO A 75 -6.63 -16.52 8.38
N ALA A 76 -5.84 -15.84 9.22
CA ALA A 76 -6.10 -14.46 9.64
C ALA A 76 -5.88 -13.48 8.46
N LYS A 77 -4.86 -13.73 7.63
CA LYS A 77 -4.57 -12.93 6.44
C LYS A 77 -5.64 -13.08 5.35
N GLN A 78 -6.32 -14.21 5.29
CA GLN A 78 -7.42 -14.46 4.34
C GLN A 78 -8.77 -13.88 4.78
N SER A 79 -8.88 -13.34 5.99
CA SER A 79 -10.12 -12.79 6.55
C SER A 79 -9.87 -11.53 7.37
N PRO A 80 -9.31 -10.46 6.78
CA PRO A 80 -9.03 -9.22 7.51
C PRO A 80 -10.33 -8.57 7.99
N ALA A 81 -10.35 -8.12 9.24
CA ALA A 81 -11.52 -7.51 9.87
C ALA A 81 -11.44 -5.98 9.94
N SER A 82 -10.27 -5.40 9.69
CA SER A 82 -10.03 -3.96 9.75
C SER A 82 -9.14 -3.48 8.62
N VAL A 83 -9.08 -2.15 8.43
CA VAL A 83 -8.16 -1.52 7.47
C VAL A 83 -6.71 -1.94 7.75
N VAL A 84 -6.31 -1.95 9.03
CA VAL A 84 -4.94 -2.34 9.41
C VAL A 84 -4.69 -3.81 9.08
N ASP A 85 -5.62 -4.71 9.37
CA ASP A 85 -5.48 -6.12 9.00
C ASP A 85 -5.33 -6.27 7.48
N GLY A 86 -6.13 -5.54 6.70
CA GLY A 86 -6.03 -5.52 5.24
C GLY A 86 -4.69 -4.97 4.74
N GLN A 87 -4.16 -3.91 5.35
CA GLN A 87 -2.85 -3.33 5.01
C GLN A 87 -1.70 -4.31 5.25
N PHE A 88 -1.85 -5.23 6.19
CA PHE A 88 -0.88 -6.26 6.56
C PHE A 88 -1.31 -7.68 6.14
N SER A 89 -2.17 -7.78 5.13
CA SER A 89 -2.60 -9.05 4.53
C SER A 89 -2.19 -9.12 3.06
N MET A 90 -1.28 -10.04 2.73
CA MET A 90 -0.94 -10.30 1.33
C MET A 90 -2.14 -10.84 0.55
N ALA A 91 -2.94 -11.72 1.18
CA ALA A 91 -4.11 -12.28 0.55
C ALA A 91 -5.14 -11.20 0.16
N PHE A 92 -5.42 -10.27 1.05
CA PHE A 92 -6.33 -9.16 0.76
C PHE A 92 -5.78 -8.21 -0.31
N CYS A 93 -4.51 -7.79 -0.17
CA CYS A 93 -3.88 -6.92 -1.16
C CYS A 93 -3.88 -7.53 -2.56
N ALA A 94 -3.58 -8.84 -2.67
CA ALA A 94 -3.60 -9.56 -3.92
C ALA A 94 -5.01 -9.71 -4.52
N ALA A 95 -6.00 -10.02 -3.67
CA ALA A 95 -7.41 -10.15 -4.10
C ALA A 95 -7.94 -8.83 -4.65
N VAL A 96 -7.66 -7.71 -3.96
CA VAL A 96 -8.06 -6.39 -4.44
C VAL A 96 -7.32 -6.04 -5.73
N ALA A 97 -6.01 -6.27 -5.80
CA ALA A 97 -5.22 -5.99 -7.01
C ALA A 97 -5.74 -6.76 -8.24
N LEU A 98 -6.15 -8.01 -8.09
CA LEU A 98 -6.79 -8.80 -9.15
C LEU A 98 -8.11 -8.19 -9.63
N ARG A 99 -8.90 -7.65 -8.71
CA ARG A 99 -10.24 -7.12 -8.99
C ARG A 99 -10.24 -5.69 -9.54
N THR A 100 -9.23 -4.89 -9.18
CA THR A 100 -9.21 -3.44 -9.47
C THR A 100 -8.03 -3.01 -10.34
N GLY A 101 -7.05 -3.88 -10.55
CA GLY A 101 -5.79 -3.55 -11.22
C GLY A 101 -4.80 -2.78 -10.33
N GLY A 102 -4.99 -2.80 -9.00
CA GLY A 102 -4.12 -2.12 -8.04
C GLY A 102 -4.65 -2.16 -6.62
N LEU A 103 -4.26 -1.18 -5.81
CA LEU A 103 -4.78 -0.99 -4.46
C LEU A 103 -4.79 0.51 -4.13
N ALA A 104 -5.97 1.09 -3.98
CA ALA A 104 -6.18 2.47 -3.58
C ALA A 104 -6.69 2.56 -2.14
N TRP A 105 -6.70 3.79 -1.58
CA TRP A 105 -7.17 3.99 -0.20
C TRP A 105 -8.64 3.61 -0.01
N ASP A 106 -9.49 3.96 -0.97
CA ASP A 106 -10.93 3.72 -0.91
C ASP A 106 -11.32 2.25 -1.09
N ASP A 107 -10.38 1.41 -1.56
CA ASP A 107 -10.63 -0.01 -1.76
C ASP A 107 -10.86 -0.74 -0.43
N TYR A 108 -10.28 -0.26 0.66
CA TYR A 108 -10.54 -0.85 1.97
C TYR A 108 -12.02 -0.77 2.36
N ALA A 109 -12.66 0.38 2.16
CA ALA A 109 -14.07 0.56 2.47
C ALA A 109 -14.99 -0.29 1.57
N ARG A 110 -14.55 -0.56 0.33
CA ARG A 110 -15.32 -1.33 -0.65
C ARG A 110 -15.17 -2.84 -0.51
N HIS A 111 -13.96 -3.29 -0.14
CA HIS A 111 -13.57 -4.70 -0.21
C HIS A 111 -13.45 -5.40 1.14
N LEU A 112 -13.29 -4.65 2.27
CA LEU A 112 -13.38 -5.23 3.60
C LEU A 112 -14.81 -5.71 3.85
N GLY A 113 -14.97 -7.02 4.08
CA GLY A 113 -16.28 -7.66 4.22
C GLY A 113 -17.00 -7.99 2.89
N ASP A 114 -16.46 -7.60 1.74
CA ASP A 114 -17.00 -8.00 0.45
C ASP A 114 -16.82 -9.50 0.22
N ARG A 115 -17.93 -10.18 -0.06
CA ARG A 115 -17.99 -11.64 -0.14
C ARG A 115 -17.09 -12.21 -1.23
N ASP A 116 -17.04 -11.57 -2.39
CA ASP A 116 -16.28 -12.07 -3.53
C ASP A 116 -14.78 -11.84 -3.31
N THR A 117 -14.39 -10.69 -2.71
CA THR A 117 -13.00 -10.44 -2.31
C THR A 117 -12.52 -11.47 -1.29
N LEU A 118 -13.33 -11.74 -0.26
CA LEU A 118 -12.98 -12.73 0.77
C LEU A 118 -12.93 -14.16 0.20
N ALA A 119 -13.79 -14.49 -0.76
CA ALA A 119 -13.71 -15.77 -1.47
C ALA A 119 -12.41 -15.90 -2.28
N LEU A 120 -11.97 -14.80 -2.90
CA LEU A 120 -10.71 -14.74 -3.65
C LEU A 120 -9.50 -14.81 -2.69
N CYS A 121 -9.56 -14.13 -1.53
CA CYS A 121 -8.49 -14.23 -0.50
C CYS A 121 -8.17 -15.68 -0.13
N LYS A 122 -9.17 -16.55 -0.08
CA LYS A 122 -9.01 -17.99 0.24
C LYS A 122 -8.26 -18.78 -0.83
N ARG A 123 -8.11 -18.24 -2.03
CA ARG A 123 -7.33 -18.84 -3.14
C ARG A 123 -5.89 -18.32 -3.19
N ILE A 124 -5.53 -17.38 -2.29
CA ILE A 124 -4.20 -16.77 -2.27
C ILE A 124 -3.38 -17.40 -1.17
N ARG A 125 -2.22 -17.93 -1.56
CA ARG A 125 -1.23 -18.57 -0.71
C ARG A 125 0.05 -17.78 -0.69
N THR A 126 0.79 -17.89 0.38
CA THR A 126 2.10 -17.26 0.51
C THR A 126 3.14 -18.26 0.94
N ARG A 127 4.38 -18.06 0.50
CA ARG A 127 5.53 -18.87 0.91
C ARG A 127 6.78 -18.01 1.06
N ILE A 128 7.78 -18.52 1.76
CA ILE A 128 9.12 -17.95 1.69
C ILE A 128 9.72 -18.36 0.34
N ASP A 129 10.19 -17.36 -0.41
CA ASP A 129 10.82 -17.56 -1.71
C ASP A 129 12.34 -17.40 -1.58
N PRO A 130 13.13 -18.43 -1.94
CA PRO A 130 14.59 -18.36 -1.79
C PRO A 130 15.24 -17.23 -2.60
N LYS A 131 14.68 -16.88 -3.78
CA LYS A 131 15.20 -15.80 -4.61
C LYS A 131 14.90 -14.44 -3.99
N ALA A 132 13.66 -14.25 -3.50
CA ALA A 132 13.29 -13.03 -2.77
C ALA A 132 14.08 -12.89 -1.47
N GLN A 133 14.37 -14.01 -0.80
CA GLN A 133 15.21 -14.01 0.39
C GLN A 133 16.67 -13.63 0.08
N ALA A 134 17.21 -14.06 -1.04
CA ALA A 134 18.56 -13.70 -1.47
C ALA A 134 18.69 -12.22 -1.85
N ASP A 135 17.64 -11.60 -2.39
CA ASP A 135 17.61 -10.16 -2.70
C ASP A 135 17.47 -9.28 -1.44
N PHE A 136 16.90 -9.83 -0.35
CA PHE A 136 16.70 -9.10 0.90
C PHE A 136 18.01 -8.97 1.70
N PRO A 137 18.34 -7.83 2.34
CA PRO A 137 17.52 -6.62 2.52
C PRO A 137 17.69 -5.54 1.44
N ALA A 138 18.52 -5.77 0.42
CA ALA A 138 18.78 -4.77 -0.60
C ALA A 138 17.54 -4.42 -1.40
N GLU A 139 16.71 -5.42 -1.72
CA GLU A 139 15.45 -5.27 -2.43
C GLU A 139 14.32 -5.97 -1.67
N MET A 140 13.08 -5.52 -1.90
CA MET A 140 11.86 -6.14 -1.38
C MET A 140 11.08 -6.80 -2.51
N SER A 141 11.71 -7.79 -3.11
CA SER A 141 11.22 -8.52 -4.27
C SER A 141 10.12 -9.51 -3.91
N ALA A 142 9.38 -9.96 -4.94
CA ALA A 142 8.39 -11.03 -4.82
C ALA A 142 8.29 -11.83 -6.12
N SER A 143 7.99 -13.14 -5.98
CA SER A 143 7.50 -13.97 -7.07
C SER A 143 5.98 -14.06 -7.00
N VAL A 144 5.33 -14.14 -8.16
CA VAL A 144 3.88 -14.35 -8.29
C VAL A 144 3.65 -15.42 -9.33
N CYS A 145 2.83 -16.41 -8.98
CA CYS A 145 2.30 -17.42 -9.90
C CYS A 145 0.77 -17.40 -9.79
N ILE A 146 0.07 -17.19 -10.92
CA ILE A 146 -1.39 -17.22 -11.01
C ILE A 146 -1.79 -18.46 -11.81
N THR A 147 -2.52 -19.37 -11.18
CA THR A 147 -3.07 -20.59 -11.80
C THR A 147 -4.51 -20.36 -12.23
N THR A 148 -4.80 -20.63 -13.50
CA THR A 148 -6.13 -20.58 -14.11
C THR A 148 -6.48 -21.88 -14.82
N ALA A 149 -7.62 -21.98 -15.51
CA ALA A 149 -7.91 -23.09 -16.40
C ALA A 149 -7.03 -23.08 -17.66
N ARG A 150 -6.47 -21.91 -18.03
CA ARG A 150 -5.59 -21.76 -19.21
C ARG A 150 -4.13 -22.16 -18.95
N GLY A 151 -3.75 -22.35 -17.69
CA GLY A 151 -2.40 -22.68 -17.27
C GLY A 151 -1.91 -21.79 -16.13
N GLU A 152 -0.61 -21.81 -15.93
CA GLU A 152 0.11 -21.01 -14.92
C GLU A 152 0.82 -19.83 -15.58
N PHE A 153 0.74 -18.68 -14.93
CA PHE A 153 1.38 -17.43 -15.38
C PHE A 153 2.26 -16.92 -14.25
N GLU A 154 3.55 -16.75 -14.52
CA GLU A 154 4.54 -16.40 -13.51
C GLU A 154 5.24 -15.09 -13.83
N THR A 155 5.62 -14.38 -12.77
CA THR A 155 6.50 -13.23 -12.85
C THR A 155 7.35 -13.09 -11.59
N TYR A 156 8.44 -12.36 -11.70
CA TYR A 156 9.28 -11.97 -10.59
C TYR A 156 9.56 -10.49 -10.65
N VAL A 157 9.11 -9.76 -9.64
CA VAL A 157 9.34 -8.32 -9.50
C VAL A 157 10.46 -8.12 -8.49
N ARG A 158 11.64 -7.73 -8.98
CA ARG A 158 12.80 -7.47 -8.12
C ARG A 158 12.69 -6.14 -7.43
N VAL A 159 12.44 -5.07 -8.18
CA VAL A 159 12.36 -3.70 -7.68
C VAL A 159 10.93 -3.20 -7.86
N PRO A 160 10.13 -3.15 -6.80
CA PRO A 160 8.75 -2.69 -6.90
C PRO A 160 8.66 -1.21 -7.26
N LYS A 161 7.52 -0.82 -7.81
CA LYS A 161 7.20 0.57 -8.12
C LYS A 161 7.28 1.45 -6.88
N GLY A 162 7.84 2.66 -7.06
CA GLY A 162 8.04 3.63 -5.99
C GLY A 162 9.39 3.58 -5.30
N GLU A 163 10.21 2.57 -5.59
CA GLU A 163 11.61 2.54 -5.16
C GLU A 163 12.45 3.55 -5.96
N PRO A 164 13.58 4.05 -5.43
CA PRO A 164 14.43 4.99 -6.15
C PRO A 164 14.86 4.51 -7.54
N ALA A 165 15.13 3.19 -7.68
CA ALA A 165 15.52 2.58 -8.95
C ALA A 165 14.34 2.29 -9.91
N ASN A 166 13.10 2.39 -9.43
CA ASN A 166 11.86 2.23 -10.20
C ASN A 166 10.81 3.24 -9.72
N PHE A 167 11.18 4.53 -9.72
CA PHE A 167 10.36 5.58 -9.14
C PHE A 167 9.07 5.82 -9.92
N LEU A 168 8.11 6.46 -9.27
CA LEU A 168 6.86 6.89 -9.90
C LEU A 168 7.16 7.94 -10.97
N THR A 169 6.53 7.81 -12.13
CA THR A 169 6.47 8.90 -13.11
C THR A 169 5.70 10.09 -12.56
N ALA A 170 5.86 11.26 -13.16
CA ALA A 170 5.10 12.45 -12.77
C ALA A 170 3.58 12.23 -12.87
N SER A 171 3.12 11.47 -13.87
CA SER A 171 1.71 11.14 -14.04
C SER A 171 1.20 10.16 -12.97
N GLU A 172 1.99 9.16 -12.59
CA GLU A 172 1.62 8.22 -11.52
C GLU A 172 1.60 8.90 -10.14
N LEU A 173 2.58 9.77 -9.87
CA LEU A 173 2.60 10.57 -8.66
C LEU A 173 1.40 11.53 -8.60
N ARG A 174 1.05 12.14 -9.74
CA ARG A 174 -0.12 13.01 -9.86
C ARG A 174 -1.41 12.22 -9.67
N ALA A 175 -1.55 11.04 -10.25
CA ALA A 175 -2.73 10.18 -10.08
C ALA A 175 -2.91 9.77 -8.60
N LYS A 176 -1.82 9.43 -7.91
CA LYS A 176 -1.85 9.17 -6.47
C LYS A 176 -2.32 10.39 -5.68
N PHE A 177 -1.78 11.57 -5.98
CA PHE A 177 -2.20 12.83 -5.34
C PHE A 177 -3.70 13.09 -5.57
N ASP A 178 -4.16 12.99 -6.80
CA ASP A 178 -5.57 13.22 -7.18
C ASP A 178 -6.52 12.25 -6.48
N GLY A 179 -6.15 10.96 -6.37
CA GLY A 179 -6.94 9.96 -5.66
C GLY A 179 -7.06 10.24 -4.15
N LEU A 180 -6.01 10.79 -3.53
CA LEU A 180 -6.02 11.11 -2.10
C LEU A 180 -6.71 12.43 -1.78
N VAL A 181 -6.61 13.43 -2.66
CA VAL A 181 -7.07 14.80 -2.42
C VAL A 181 -8.48 15.05 -3.00
N GLY A 182 -8.84 14.34 -4.09
CA GLY A 182 -10.09 14.54 -4.81
C GLY A 182 -11.36 14.42 -3.96
N PRO A 183 -11.46 13.52 -2.96
CA PRO A 183 -12.62 13.47 -2.06
C PRO A 183 -12.81 14.72 -1.19
N TYR A 184 -11.77 15.54 -1.01
CA TYR A 184 -11.74 16.65 -0.06
C TYR A 184 -11.67 18.02 -0.72
N LEU A 185 -11.10 18.14 -1.92
CA LEU A 185 -10.90 19.40 -2.62
C LEU A 185 -11.56 19.41 -4.00
N PRO A 186 -12.16 20.54 -4.41
CA PRO A 186 -12.55 20.76 -5.80
C PRO A 186 -11.35 20.65 -6.75
N ARG A 187 -11.58 20.19 -7.98
CA ARG A 187 -10.54 19.94 -9.00
C ARG A 187 -9.60 21.12 -9.18
N GLU A 188 -10.14 22.32 -9.36
CA GLU A 188 -9.35 23.54 -9.59
C GLU A 188 -8.40 23.83 -8.43
N ARG A 189 -8.87 23.61 -7.21
CA ARG A 189 -8.09 23.82 -5.99
C ARG A 189 -7.01 22.75 -5.79
N ALA A 190 -7.33 21.50 -6.10
CA ALA A 190 -6.36 20.39 -6.11
C ALA A 190 -5.25 20.66 -7.15
N ASP A 191 -5.61 21.16 -8.35
CA ASP A 191 -4.66 21.54 -9.38
C ASP A 191 -3.77 22.72 -8.95
N ALA A 192 -4.35 23.73 -8.30
CA ALA A 192 -3.58 24.87 -7.77
C ALA A 192 -2.61 24.41 -6.66
N LEU A 193 -3.07 23.54 -5.75
CA LEU A 193 -2.23 22.96 -4.71
C LEU A 193 -1.07 22.14 -5.30
N ALA A 194 -1.34 21.27 -6.27
CA ALA A 194 -0.31 20.49 -6.93
C ALA A 194 0.75 21.37 -7.59
N ARG A 195 0.34 22.40 -8.33
CA ARG A 195 1.28 23.37 -8.93
C ARG A 195 2.08 24.13 -7.87
N GLY A 196 1.45 24.56 -6.78
CA GLY A 196 2.12 25.27 -5.68
C GLY A 196 3.17 24.38 -4.99
N LEU A 197 2.86 23.11 -4.75
CA LEU A 197 3.79 22.15 -4.15
C LEU A 197 4.97 21.82 -5.07
N LEU A 198 4.74 21.67 -6.37
CA LEU A 198 5.82 21.41 -7.35
C LEU A 198 6.73 22.63 -7.59
N ALA A 199 6.28 23.82 -7.23
CA ALA A 199 7.04 25.06 -7.34
C ALA A 199 7.39 25.65 -5.95
N LEU A 200 7.49 24.80 -4.93
CA LEU A 200 7.67 25.23 -3.53
C LEU A 200 8.98 26.00 -3.32
N ASP A 201 10.02 25.64 -4.07
CA ASP A 201 11.32 26.33 -4.11
C ASP A 201 11.24 27.80 -4.55
N LYS A 202 10.17 28.17 -5.26
CA LYS A 202 9.89 29.54 -5.77
C LYS A 202 8.84 30.26 -4.95
N ALA A 203 8.22 29.60 -3.97
CA ALA A 203 7.13 30.18 -3.18
C ALA A 203 7.66 31.23 -2.21
N ARG A 204 7.12 32.46 -2.30
CA ARG A 204 7.44 33.56 -1.35
C ARG A 204 6.70 33.40 -0.01
N ASP A 205 5.54 32.73 -0.02
CA ASP A 205 4.70 32.47 1.15
C ASP A 205 4.18 31.03 1.06
N ILE A 206 4.80 30.13 1.82
CA ILE A 206 4.37 28.74 1.94
C ILE A 206 2.97 28.63 2.55
N GLY A 207 2.58 29.56 3.42
CA GLY A 207 1.24 29.63 4.01
C GLY A 207 0.16 29.77 2.94
N ALA A 208 0.42 30.52 1.85
CA ALA A 208 -0.50 30.64 0.74
C ALA A 208 -0.72 29.28 0.03
N VAL A 209 0.34 28.48 -0.16
CA VAL A 209 0.24 27.13 -0.73
C VAL A 209 -0.52 26.18 0.21
N LEU A 210 -0.20 26.24 1.52
CA LEU A 210 -0.84 25.36 2.51
C LEU A 210 -2.33 25.69 2.70
N ARG A 211 -2.74 26.95 2.57
CA ARG A 211 -4.17 27.32 2.59
C ARG A 211 -4.98 26.66 1.49
N LEU A 212 -4.37 26.30 0.36
CA LEU A 212 -5.03 25.52 -0.69
C LEU A 212 -5.40 24.09 -0.23
N ALA A 213 -4.67 23.54 0.73
CA ALA A 213 -4.94 22.21 1.28
C ALA A 213 -6.07 22.19 2.31
N SER A 214 -6.48 23.37 2.85
CA SER A 214 -7.57 23.43 3.82
C SER A 214 -8.90 23.19 3.11
N PRO A 215 -9.73 22.22 3.49
CA PRO A 215 -11.09 22.11 2.94
C PRO A 215 -11.84 23.41 3.25
N GLU A 216 -12.64 23.90 2.30
CA GLU A 216 -13.62 24.93 2.64
C GLU A 216 -14.53 24.36 3.71
N VAL A 217 -14.65 25.07 4.84
CA VAL A 217 -15.60 24.72 5.90
C VAL A 217 -17.00 24.85 5.29
N ARG A 218 -17.46 23.83 4.59
CA ARG A 218 -18.87 23.64 4.40
C ARG A 218 -19.42 23.33 5.79
N SER A 219 -20.37 24.11 6.25
CA SER A 219 -21.18 23.87 7.44
C SER A 219 -22.07 22.62 7.21
N ALA A 220 -21.43 21.49 7.07
CA ALA A 220 -22.03 20.17 7.04
C ALA A 220 -21.15 19.28 7.90
N GLU A 221 -21.77 18.64 8.88
CA GLU A 221 -21.15 17.74 9.83
C GLU A 221 -20.09 16.84 9.20
N PRO A 222 -18.96 16.59 9.89
CA PRO A 222 -17.98 15.63 9.41
C PRO A 222 -18.71 14.28 9.29
N ARG A 223 -18.84 13.76 8.09
CA ARG A 223 -19.12 12.33 7.90
C ARG A 223 -17.91 11.59 8.43
N LEU A 224 -17.90 11.40 9.75
CA LEU A 224 -17.08 10.39 10.38
C LEU A 224 -17.44 9.08 9.67
N ALA A 225 -16.47 8.51 8.97
CA ALA A 225 -16.60 7.18 8.42
C ALA A 225 -17.17 6.29 9.53
N ALA A 226 -18.37 5.75 9.32
CA ALA A 226 -19.04 4.84 10.23
C ALA A 226 -18.12 3.61 10.41
N GLY A 227 -17.39 3.54 11.51
CA GLY A 227 -16.47 2.44 11.75
C GLY A 227 -15.64 2.50 13.03
N PHE A 228 -15.64 3.59 13.77
CA PHE A 228 -14.93 3.62 15.06
C PHE A 228 -15.91 3.65 16.23
N ARG A 229 -16.58 2.53 16.53
CA ARG A 229 -17.15 2.29 17.84
C ARG A 229 -16.07 1.67 18.73
N LEU A 230 -15.46 2.49 19.56
CA LEU A 230 -14.74 1.99 20.73
C LEU A 230 -15.72 1.20 21.59
N ALA A 231 -15.50 -0.10 21.75
CA ALA A 231 -16.21 -0.91 22.72
C ALA A 231 -15.86 -0.34 24.12
N ARG A 232 -16.80 0.35 24.72
CA ARG A 232 -16.71 0.71 26.15
C ARG A 232 -16.77 -0.58 26.95
N GLY A 233 -15.65 -0.95 27.56
CA GLY A 233 -15.58 -2.03 28.53
C GLY A 233 -16.60 -1.78 29.63
N ARG A 234 -17.48 -2.74 29.86
CA ARG A 234 -18.35 -2.81 31.05
C ARG A 234 -17.43 -3.03 32.24
N GLN A 235 -17.28 -2.03 33.08
CA GLN A 235 -16.82 -2.23 34.45
C GLN A 235 -17.89 -3.06 35.17
N ALA A 236 -17.52 -4.28 35.51
CA ALA A 236 -18.30 -5.08 36.44
C ALA A 236 -18.11 -4.49 37.84
N ASN A 237 -19.15 -3.83 38.38
CA ASN A 237 -19.27 -3.52 39.79
C ASN A 237 -19.50 -4.84 40.54
N SER A 238 -18.48 -5.27 41.28
CA SER A 238 -18.64 -6.30 42.32
C SER A 238 -18.80 -5.56 43.67
N THR A 239 -20.03 -5.48 44.12
CA THR A 239 -20.36 -5.22 45.54
C THR A 239 -20.75 -6.53 46.17
N ARG A 240 -20.03 -6.89 47.18
CA ARG A 240 -20.13 -7.75 48.33
C ARG A 240 -19.22 -8.94 48.34
#